data_76383dbad6525a2e92bf0101dfb9bf19
#
_entry.id   76383dbad6525a2e92bf0101dfb9bf19
#
_cell.length_a   1.000
_cell.length_b   1.000
_cell.length_c   1.000
_cell.angle_alpha   90.00
_cell.angle_beta   90.00
_cell.angle_gamma   90.00
#
_symmetry.space_group_name_H-M   'P 1'
#
loop_
_entity.id
_entity.type
_entity.pdbx_description
1 polymer ?
#
loop_
_entity_poly.entity_id
_entity_poly.type
_entity_poly.pdbx_seq_one_letter_code
_entity_poly.pdbx_strand_id
1 'polypeptide(L)'
;MSVLSVGMSFCDIPLRPCPANIMELDNTMIERVQYHTGGDALTVAIVLAKMGESVSLVSQVGNDGNGSFVLSELSRNNVDSHMVAIEDEYSTATS
;
A
#
# COMPACT_ATOMS: atom_id res chain seq x y z
N MET A 1 -5.62 11.30 -21.42
CA MET A 1 -4.21 11.50 -21.04
C MET A 1 -3.78 10.33 -20.16
N SER A 2 -2.58 9.82 -20.40
CA SER A 2 -2.02 8.74 -19.58
C SER A 2 -1.03 9.32 -18.58
N VAL A 3 -1.08 8.84 -17.35
CA VAL A 3 -0.20 9.27 -16.26
C VAL A 3 0.63 8.09 -15.80
N LEU A 4 1.93 8.32 -15.61
CA LEU A 4 2.85 7.34 -15.06
C LEU A 4 3.26 7.81 -13.66
N SER A 5 2.93 7.03 -12.65
CA SER A 5 3.33 7.30 -11.27
C SER A 5 4.47 6.35 -10.90
N VAL A 6 5.56 6.87 -10.38
CA VAL A 6 6.76 6.09 -10.06
C VAL A 6 7.14 6.33 -8.61
N GLY A 7 7.30 5.26 -7.86
CA GLY A 7 7.76 5.37 -6.49
C GLY A 7 7.35 4.22 -5.60
N MET A 8 7.33 4.49 -4.30
CA MET A 8 7.12 3.49 -3.27
C MET A 8 5.65 3.13 -3.11
N SER A 9 5.41 1.85 -2.89
CA SER A 9 4.10 1.32 -2.47
C SER A 9 4.29 0.52 -1.20
N PHE A 10 3.37 0.66 -0.26
CA PHE A 10 3.40 -0.17 0.93
C PHE A 10 2.00 -0.47 1.47
N CYS A 11 1.95 -1.50 2.29
CA CYS A 11 0.77 -1.87 3.03
C CYS A 11 0.79 -1.13 4.37
N ASP A 12 -0.26 -0.38 4.64
CA ASP A 12 -0.41 0.40 5.87
C ASP A 12 -1.31 -0.37 6.83
N ILE A 13 -0.83 -0.57 8.05
CA ILE A 13 -1.57 -1.32 9.07
C ILE A 13 -1.74 -0.43 10.31
N PRO A 14 -2.71 0.49 10.28
CA PRO A 14 -2.96 1.31 11.47
C PRO A 14 -3.51 0.46 12.61
N LEU A 15 -3.04 0.72 13.80
CA LEU A 15 -3.42 0.01 15.02
C LEU A 15 -4.19 0.94 15.94
N ARG A 16 -5.31 0.45 16.47
CA ARG A 16 -6.15 1.23 17.37
C ARG A 16 -6.70 0.36 18.49
N PRO A 17 -6.70 0.84 19.74
CA PRO A 17 -6.07 2.06 20.20
C PRO A 17 -4.55 1.91 20.31
N CYS A 18 -3.84 3.03 20.24
CA CYS A 18 -2.40 3.07 20.47
C CYS A 18 -2.15 4.00 21.67
N PRO A 19 -1.83 3.44 22.85
CA PRO A 19 -1.58 4.28 24.03
C PRO A 19 -0.31 5.11 23.88
N ALA A 20 -0.29 6.29 24.52
CA ALA A 20 0.85 7.22 24.42
C ALA A 20 2.16 6.60 24.93
N ASN A 21 2.07 5.65 25.85
CA ASN A 21 3.23 5.00 26.46
C ASN A 21 3.51 3.60 25.87
N ILE A 22 3.11 3.36 24.63
CA ILE A 22 3.22 2.04 23.99
C ILE A 22 4.65 1.48 24.03
N MET A 23 5.65 2.36 23.95
CA MET A 23 7.06 1.96 23.99
C MET A 23 7.51 1.45 25.35
N GLU A 24 6.75 1.72 26.40
CA GLU A 24 7.02 1.28 27.77
C GLU A 24 6.28 0.00 28.15
N LEU A 25 5.39 -0.48 27.28
CA LEU A 25 4.56 -1.65 27.54
C LEU A 25 5.18 -2.91 26.94
N ASP A 26 5.15 -4.02 27.69
CA ASP A 26 5.56 -5.33 27.16
C ASP A 26 4.57 -5.85 26.13
N ASN A 27 3.31 -5.55 26.33
CA ASN A 27 2.25 -5.86 25.37
C ASN A 27 1.11 -4.85 25.51
N THR A 28 0.27 -4.79 24.50
CA THR A 28 -0.92 -3.95 24.52
C THR A 28 -2.06 -4.65 23.78
N MET A 29 -3.28 -4.41 24.21
CA MET A 29 -4.45 -4.89 23.50
C MET A 29 -4.81 -3.94 22.37
N ILE A 30 -5.06 -4.51 21.20
CA ILE A 30 -5.43 -3.76 20.00
C ILE A 30 -6.87 -4.15 19.66
N GLU A 31 -7.77 -3.18 19.68
CA GLU A 31 -9.19 -3.43 19.38
C GLU A 31 -9.45 -3.56 17.89
N ARG A 32 -8.59 -2.98 17.07
CA ARG A 32 -8.85 -2.91 15.64
C ARG A 32 -7.55 -2.89 14.84
N VAL A 33 -7.49 -3.76 13.84
CA VAL A 33 -6.42 -3.79 12.84
C VAL A 33 -7.06 -3.63 11.47
N GLN A 34 -6.54 -2.72 10.68
CA GLN A 34 -6.99 -2.46 9.32
C GLN A 34 -5.83 -2.53 8.35
N TYR A 35 -6.13 -2.82 7.10
CA TYR A 35 -5.13 -2.81 6.03
C TYR A 35 -5.48 -1.70 5.05
N HIS A 36 -4.51 -0.84 4.78
CA HIS A 36 -4.63 0.25 3.82
C HIS A 36 -3.41 0.25 2.91
N THR A 37 -3.52 0.86 1.76
CA THR A 37 -2.36 1.11 0.90
C THR A 37 -1.74 2.45 1.28
N GLY A 38 -0.43 2.57 1.07
CA GLY A 38 0.32 3.78 1.35
C GLY A 38 1.44 3.98 0.35
N GLY A 39 2.16 5.08 0.52
CA GLY A 39 3.21 5.51 -0.40
C GLY A 39 2.75 6.63 -1.31
N ASP A 40 3.61 7.62 -1.54
CA ASP A 40 3.23 8.81 -2.30
C ASP A 40 2.79 8.46 -3.73
N ALA A 41 3.57 7.63 -4.42
CA ALA A 41 3.26 7.26 -5.80
C ALA A 41 1.96 6.46 -5.91
N LEU A 42 1.74 5.53 -5.00
CA LEU A 42 0.53 4.72 -4.97
C LEU A 42 -0.70 5.60 -4.69
N THR A 43 -0.61 6.47 -3.70
CA THR A 43 -1.71 7.36 -3.30
C THR A 43 -2.10 8.29 -4.45
N VAL A 44 -1.10 8.90 -5.10
CA VAL A 44 -1.34 9.76 -6.28
C VAL A 44 -2.00 8.96 -7.40
N ALA A 45 -1.52 7.75 -7.66
CA ALA A 45 -2.08 6.90 -8.72
C ALA A 45 -3.57 6.60 -8.47
N ILE A 46 -3.93 6.23 -7.26
CA ILE A 46 -5.32 5.92 -6.91
C ILE A 46 -6.20 7.16 -7.03
N VAL A 47 -5.74 8.30 -6.52
CA VAL A 47 -6.50 9.56 -6.59
C VAL A 47 -6.76 9.96 -8.04
N LEU A 48 -5.73 9.91 -8.89
CA LEU A 48 -5.87 10.27 -10.30
C LEU A 48 -6.81 9.29 -11.03
N ALA A 49 -6.71 8.00 -10.74
CA ALA A 49 -7.59 7.00 -11.33
C ALA A 49 -9.06 7.25 -10.96
N LYS A 50 -9.32 7.63 -9.71
CA LYS A 50 -10.67 8.01 -9.26
C LYS A 50 -11.20 9.26 -9.93
N MET A 51 -10.30 10.12 -10.41
CA MET A 51 -10.67 11.31 -11.18
C MET A 51 -10.87 11.02 -12.67
N GLY A 52 -10.78 9.76 -13.08
CA GLY A 52 -11.03 9.35 -14.47
C GLY A 52 -9.80 9.31 -15.36
N GLU A 53 -8.61 9.50 -14.81
CA GLU A 53 -7.36 9.43 -15.59
C GLU A 53 -6.92 7.99 -15.80
N SER A 54 -6.23 7.73 -16.90
CA SER A 54 -5.55 6.46 -17.14
C SER A 54 -4.19 6.50 -16.45
N VAL A 55 -4.01 5.68 -15.43
CA VAL A 55 -2.81 5.72 -14.59
C VAL A 55 -2.12 4.36 -14.58
N SER A 56 -0.81 4.36 -14.78
CA SER A 56 0.06 3.20 -14.57
C SER A 56 0.99 3.50 -13.40
N LEU A 57 1.24 2.49 -12.57
CA LEU A 57 2.14 2.60 -11.43
C LEU A 57 3.41 1.80 -11.71
N VAL A 58 4.56 2.43 -11.52
CA VAL A 58 5.87 1.77 -11.50
C VAL A 58 6.33 1.70 -10.05
N SER A 59 6.39 0.51 -9.51
CA SER A 59 6.72 0.29 -8.11
C SER A 59 7.21 -1.14 -7.91
N GLN A 60 7.32 -1.56 -6.66
CA GLN A 60 7.77 -2.89 -6.29
C GLN A 60 7.02 -3.35 -5.04
N VAL A 61 6.62 -4.62 -5.05
CA VAL A 61 6.03 -5.27 -3.88
C VAL A 61 6.70 -6.63 -3.70
N GLY A 62 6.60 -7.19 -2.50
CA GLY A 62 7.04 -8.56 -2.24
C GLY A 62 6.00 -9.57 -2.72
N ASN A 63 6.46 -10.79 -2.93
CA ASN A 63 5.56 -11.92 -3.22
C ASN A 63 5.01 -12.47 -1.91
N ASP A 64 4.13 -11.71 -1.28
CA ASP A 64 3.54 -12.02 0.03
C ASP A 64 2.08 -11.54 0.07
N GLY A 65 1.42 -11.80 1.20
CA GLY A 65 0.03 -11.40 1.40
C GLY A 65 -0.19 -9.89 1.32
N ASN A 66 0.75 -9.12 1.86
CA ASN A 66 0.68 -7.66 1.83
C ASN A 66 0.86 -7.13 0.40
N GLY A 67 1.75 -7.75 -0.38
CA GLY A 67 1.91 -7.43 -1.80
C GLY A 67 0.65 -7.74 -2.60
N SER A 68 0.04 -8.88 -2.34
CA SER A 68 -1.24 -9.26 -2.98
C SER A 68 -2.34 -8.28 -2.64
N PHE A 69 -2.39 -7.79 -1.40
CA PHE A 69 -3.35 -6.77 -0.99
C PHE A 69 -3.15 -5.47 -1.79
N VAL A 70 -1.91 -5.01 -1.93
CA VAL A 70 -1.59 -3.80 -2.71
C VAL A 70 -2.04 -3.96 -4.15
N LEU A 71 -1.69 -5.08 -4.80
CA LEU A 71 -2.07 -5.35 -6.19
C LEU A 71 -3.58 -5.40 -6.37
N SER A 72 -4.28 -6.00 -5.42
CA SER A 72 -5.74 -6.09 -5.40
C SER A 72 -6.39 -4.70 -5.33
N GLU A 73 -5.86 -3.83 -4.49
CA GLU A 73 -6.35 -2.45 -4.34
C GLU A 73 -6.10 -1.62 -5.61
N LEU A 74 -4.95 -1.83 -6.26
CA LEU A 74 -4.66 -1.17 -7.55
C LEU A 74 -5.68 -1.56 -8.60
N SER A 75 -5.95 -2.87 -8.72
CA SER A 75 -6.95 -3.38 -9.66
C SER A 75 -8.34 -2.82 -9.38
N ARG A 76 -8.74 -2.80 -8.11
CA ARG A 76 -10.05 -2.29 -7.69
C ARG A 76 -10.23 -0.82 -8.01
N ASN A 77 -9.15 -0.05 -8.02
CA ASN A 77 -9.17 1.39 -8.31
C ASN A 77 -8.78 1.72 -9.75
N ASN A 78 -8.74 0.73 -10.63
CA ASN A 78 -8.44 0.89 -12.05
C ASN A 78 -7.05 1.49 -12.34
N VAL A 79 -6.08 1.19 -11.49
CA VAL A 79 -4.68 1.54 -11.73
C VAL A 79 -4.00 0.37 -12.43
N ASP A 80 -3.32 0.64 -13.54
CA ASP A 80 -2.56 -0.37 -14.25
C ASP A 80 -1.31 -0.74 -13.47
N SER A 81 -1.18 -2.01 -13.10
CA SER A 81 -0.09 -2.52 -12.28
C SER A 81 0.90 -3.39 -13.05
N HIS A 82 0.85 -3.41 -14.38
CA HIS A 82 1.72 -4.30 -15.16
C HIS A 82 3.22 -3.98 -14.99
N MET A 83 3.56 -2.76 -14.56
CA MET A 83 4.93 -2.34 -14.29
C MET A 83 5.28 -2.37 -12.79
N VAL A 84 4.45 -3.00 -11.96
CA VAL A 84 4.77 -3.25 -10.56
C VAL A 84 5.53 -4.58 -10.49
N ALA A 85 6.80 -4.52 -10.06
CA ALA A 85 7.63 -5.70 -9.91
C ALA A 85 7.21 -6.49 -8.66
N ILE A 86 7.17 -7.81 -8.78
CA ILE A 86 6.89 -8.72 -7.66
C ILE A 86 8.20 -9.44 -7.34
N GLU A 87 8.75 -9.18 -6.15
CA GLU A 87 10.05 -9.69 -5.76
C GLU A 87 9.93 -10.79 -4.70
N ASP A 88 10.59 -11.93 -4.92
CA ASP A 88 10.56 -13.05 -3.99
C ASP A 88 11.47 -12.86 -2.79
N GLU A 89 12.56 -12.10 -2.95
CA GLU A 89 13.59 -11.95 -1.92
C GLU A 89 13.28 -10.87 -0.88
N TYR A 90 12.32 -10.00 -1.16
CA TYR A 90 11.99 -8.86 -0.30
C TYR A 90 10.52 -8.89 0.09
N SER A 91 10.25 -8.48 1.32
CA SER A 91 8.88 -8.28 1.78
C SER A 91 8.32 -6.98 1.23
N THR A 92 7.00 -6.92 1.07
CA THR A 92 6.31 -5.67 0.78
C THR A 92 6.57 -4.69 1.93
N ALA A 93 6.90 -3.45 1.60
CA ALA A 93 7.06 -2.41 2.60
C ALA A 93 5.77 -2.27 3.41
N THR A 94 5.91 -2.20 4.72
CA THR A 94 4.79 -2.17 5.66
C THR A 94 4.96 -1.01 6.63
N SER A 95 3.89 -0.36 6.92
CA SER A 95 3.88 0.76 7.84
C SER A 95 2.81 0.60 8.93
#